data_e97f4fbbf2322d7e6eb2ae500aaa5858
#
_entry.id   e97f4fbbf2322d7e6eb2ae500aaa5858
#
_cell.length_a   1.000
_cell.length_b   1.000
_cell.length_c   1.000
_cell.angle_alpha   90.00
_cell.angle_beta   90.00
_cell.angle_gamma   90.00
#
_symmetry.space_group_name_H-M   'P 1'
#
loop_
_entity.id
_entity.type
_entity.pdbx_description
1 polymer ?
#
loop_
_entity_poly.entity_id
_entity_poly.type
_entity_poly.pdbx_seq_one_letter_code
_entity_poly.pdbx_strand_id
1 'polypeptide(L)'
;MLGLTTGCSQEEQEFMQLLSAINDLKIAEETGQITIKYNSVPEDSLVSEADTVVFALLEKGLTLNYTSKQDVEKNMLDCRLDYVDPQTGANQEVMNILAQNNVMYIKLDGLIKLISEVSPEIITEYREIMGDNQYIRLSKEEYVKTLGLATVGTSQSDAIALSMLQNNNFVDTRANRIMQNFLLGMADIYKDYRPNLVTKKGSSYTLAINGAQMVELMPGFLGYSLERLDALEAYIVSFLDNLTNEELGVLGLSAEQKDQYKAAIATFGAILRLNTENSREQINQLQTELLNNQEDRNLFEGVTFEYVLNEKSNNTYDINFTMMMNLDSLGEAFGFTIGSESTIRPIPAFNITIPTANVISFTELEQRLTKTMEIAVDQKTGIYRDRNGEKQEQIEALIIDNYTYLPLRQIATAFNEMVEWDATQSRAYVNRSGLRIDMTGTIINNRTYIKIRDFEKLGYQISWNAATRTVKISKIF
;
A
#
# COMPACT_ATOMS: atom_id res chain seq x y z
N MET A 1 -14.70 38.28 13.11
CA MET A 1 -14.48 37.93 11.69
C MET A 1 -15.58 36.99 11.27
N LEU A 2 -16.75 37.53 11.03
CA LEU A 2 -17.94 36.81 10.61
C LEU A 2 -18.23 37.27 9.18
N GLY A 3 -17.99 36.41 8.25
CA GLY A 3 -18.35 36.66 6.87
C GLY A 3 -17.45 35.92 5.91
N LEU A 4 -18.01 35.00 5.20
CA LEU A 4 -17.55 34.22 4.06
C LEU A 4 -17.53 32.71 4.29
N THR A 5 -18.70 32.16 4.54
CA THR A 5 -18.90 30.70 4.51
C THR A 5 -20.21 30.39 3.81
N THR A 6 -20.18 30.38 2.50
CA THR A 6 -21.37 30.13 1.69
C THR A 6 -21.17 28.89 0.80
N GLY A 7 -20.82 27.74 1.41
CA GLY A 7 -20.61 26.58 0.59
C GLY A 7 -20.81 25.26 1.33
N CYS A 8 -19.88 24.87 2.17
CA CYS A 8 -20.10 23.74 3.08
C CYS A 8 -21.19 24.08 4.11
N SER A 9 -21.93 23.08 4.57
CA SER A 9 -22.82 23.26 5.72
C SER A 9 -21.99 23.74 6.94
N GLN A 10 -22.65 24.31 7.93
CA GLN A 10 -21.95 24.73 9.15
C GLN A 10 -21.29 23.51 9.82
N GLU A 11 -21.95 22.36 9.77
CA GLU A 11 -21.46 21.10 10.35
C GLU A 11 -20.20 20.59 9.61
N GLU A 12 -20.17 20.70 8.28
CA GLU A 12 -18.99 20.32 7.49
C GLU A 12 -17.78 21.23 7.81
N GLN A 13 -18.02 22.53 7.99
CA GLN A 13 -16.96 23.48 8.37
C GLN A 13 -16.42 23.21 9.78
N GLU A 14 -17.31 23.00 10.75
CA GLU A 14 -16.93 22.67 12.12
C GLU A 14 -16.17 21.35 12.16
N PHE A 15 -16.60 20.33 11.39
CA PHE A 15 -15.91 19.06 11.25
C PHE A 15 -14.49 19.23 10.70
N MET A 16 -14.31 20.04 9.64
CA MET A 16 -12.99 20.33 9.08
C MET A 16 -12.08 21.10 10.07
N GLN A 17 -12.66 22.00 10.86
CA GLN A 17 -11.92 22.71 11.91
C GLN A 17 -11.41 21.74 12.99
N LEU A 18 -12.21 20.75 13.39
CA LEU A 18 -11.79 19.73 14.35
C LEU A 18 -10.69 18.82 13.78
N LEU A 19 -10.79 18.42 12.50
CA LEU A 19 -9.72 17.68 11.83
C LEU A 19 -8.41 18.49 11.79
N SER A 20 -8.50 19.79 11.53
CA SER A 20 -7.36 20.70 11.59
C SER A 20 -6.76 20.78 13.00
N ALA A 21 -7.60 20.89 14.03
CA ALA A 21 -7.14 20.96 15.42
C ALA A 21 -6.43 19.66 15.86
N ILE A 22 -6.91 18.51 15.42
CA ILE A 22 -6.23 17.21 15.65
C ILE A 22 -4.87 17.19 14.95
N ASN A 23 -4.82 17.63 13.69
CA ASN A 23 -3.57 17.70 12.92
C ASN A 23 -2.53 18.66 13.53
N ASP A 24 -2.99 19.69 14.25
CA ASP A 24 -2.13 20.66 14.92
C ASP A 24 -1.51 20.14 16.23
N LEU A 25 -1.91 18.97 16.72
CA LEU A 25 -1.28 18.36 17.89
C LEU A 25 0.16 17.96 17.57
N LYS A 26 1.12 18.65 18.19
CA LYS A 26 2.56 18.42 17.96
C LYS A 26 3.06 17.16 18.63
N ILE A 27 2.58 16.92 19.85
CA ILE A 27 2.92 15.74 20.66
C ILE A 27 1.61 15.14 21.13
N ALA A 28 1.30 13.96 20.65
CA ALA A 28 0.03 13.30 20.90
C ALA A 28 0.19 11.80 21.23
N GLU A 29 -0.77 11.29 21.96
CA GLU A 29 -1.00 9.85 22.14
C GLU A 29 -2.38 9.52 21.58
N GLU A 30 -2.41 8.50 20.76
CA GLU A 30 -3.65 7.87 20.30
C GLU A 30 -3.72 6.45 20.86
N THR A 31 -4.84 6.12 21.51
CA THR A 31 -5.12 4.78 22.00
C THR A 31 -6.44 4.32 21.43
N GLY A 32 -6.49 3.10 20.97
CA GLY A 32 -7.70 2.61 20.34
C GLY A 32 -7.70 1.12 20.07
N GLN A 33 -8.72 0.71 19.34
CA GLN A 33 -8.94 -0.65 18.91
C GLN A 33 -9.28 -0.66 17.41
N ILE A 34 -8.71 -1.59 16.68
CA ILE A 34 -9.06 -1.89 15.30
C ILE A 34 -9.72 -3.25 15.27
N THR A 35 -10.86 -3.37 14.59
CA THR A 35 -11.54 -4.64 14.36
C THR A 35 -11.61 -4.90 12.85
N ILE A 36 -11.23 -6.11 12.43
CA ILE A 36 -11.36 -6.56 11.06
C ILE A 36 -12.16 -7.85 11.08
N LYS A 37 -13.27 -7.88 10.32
CA LYS A 37 -14.14 -9.05 10.22
C LYS A 37 -14.39 -9.37 8.77
N TYR A 38 -14.30 -10.62 8.42
CA TYR A 38 -14.85 -11.13 7.16
C TYR A 38 -16.32 -11.46 7.35
N ASN A 39 -17.14 -11.00 6.41
CA ASN A 39 -18.58 -11.29 6.42
C ASN A 39 -18.88 -12.52 5.56
N SER A 40 -18.10 -12.71 4.49
CA SER A 40 -18.21 -13.84 3.57
C SER A 40 -16.92 -14.00 2.76
N VAL A 41 -16.56 -15.24 2.43
CA VAL A 41 -15.41 -15.60 1.58
C VAL A 41 -15.88 -16.59 0.54
N PRO A 42 -15.59 -16.40 -0.74
CA PRO A 42 -15.88 -17.38 -1.78
C PRO A 42 -15.14 -18.70 -1.49
N GLU A 43 -15.85 -19.83 -1.52
CA GLU A 43 -15.25 -21.16 -1.26
C GLU A 43 -14.10 -21.51 -2.23
N ASP A 44 -14.16 -20.99 -3.48
CA ASP A 44 -13.18 -21.25 -4.53
C ASP A 44 -12.01 -20.24 -4.56
N SER A 45 -11.99 -19.21 -3.70
CA SER A 45 -10.97 -18.15 -3.72
C SER A 45 -9.75 -18.42 -2.84
N LEU A 46 -9.73 -19.52 -2.08
CA LEU A 46 -8.59 -19.92 -1.25
C LEU A 46 -7.50 -20.57 -2.11
N VAL A 47 -6.61 -19.73 -2.61
CA VAL A 47 -5.65 -20.11 -3.65
C VAL A 47 -4.30 -20.54 -3.08
N SER A 48 -4.01 -20.24 -1.80
CA SER A 48 -2.75 -20.61 -1.15
C SER A 48 -2.92 -21.01 0.32
N GLU A 49 -1.97 -21.77 0.86
CA GLU A 49 -1.87 -22.04 2.30
C GLU A 49 -1.81 -20.76 3.13
N ALA A 50 -1.10 -19.73 2.63
CA ALA A 50 -0.99 -18.43 3.30
C ALA A 50 -2.35 -17.72 3.35
N ASP A 51 -3.15 -17.76 2.27
CA ASP A 51 -4.50 -17.20 2.24
C ASP A 51 -5.38 -17.89 3.28
N THR A 52 -5.32 -19.22 3.36
CA THR A 52 -6.07 -20.02 4.35
C THR A 52 -5.76 -19.60 5.77
N VAL A 53 -4.49 -19.30 6.08
CA VAL A 53 -4.04 -18.84 7.41
C VAL A 53 -4.62 -17.46 7.74
N VAL A 54 -4.50 -16.51 6.81
CA VAL A 54 -5.02 -15.16 7.00
C VAL A 54 -6.53 -15.18 7.14
N PHE A 55 -7.23 -15.91 6.28
CA PHE A 55 -8.68 -16.05 6.34
C PHE A 55 -9.15 -16.71 7.64
N ALA A 56 -8.49 -17.76 8.12
CA ALA A 56 -8.84 -18.40 9.39
C ALA A 56 -8.72 -17.48 10.61
N LEU A 57 -7.76 -16.54 10.59
CA LEU A 57 -7.64 -15.50 11.63
C LEU A 57 -8.75 -14.46 11.48
N LEU A 58 -9.05 -14.02 10.27
CA LEU A 58 -10.01 -12.96 9.99
C LEU A 58 -11.48 -13.44 10.10
N GLU A 59 -11.75 -14.71 9.86
CA GLU A 59 -13.08 -15.32 10.03
C GLU A 59 -13.52 -15.30 11.50
N LYS A 60 -12.58 -15.47 12.43
CA LYS A 60 -12.83 -15.34 13.88
C LYS A 60 -13.02 -13.89 14.32
N GLY A 61 -12.70 -12.93 13.44
CA GLY A 61 -12.63 -11.51 13.76
C GLY A 61 -11.30 -11.16 14.45
N LEU A 62 -10.50 -10.36 13.77
CA LEU A 62 -9.24 -9.84 14.32
C LEU A 62 -9.52 -8.56 15.10
N THR A 63 -9.18 -8.55 16.36
CA THR A 63 -9.24 -7.35 17.20
C THR A 63 -7.83 -6.99 17.66
N LEU A 64 -7.41 -5.77 17.36
CA LEU A 64 -6.11 -5.22 17.72
C LEU A 64 -6.28 -3.98 18.56
N ASN A 65 -5.79 -4.00 19.80
CA ASN A 65 -5.61 -2.77 20.57
C ASN A 65 -4.31 -2.10 20.13
N TYR A 66 -4.31 -0.78 20.08
CA TYR A 66 -3.09 -0.05 19.77
C TYR A 66 -2.88 1.15 20.69
N THR A 67 -1.62 1.49 20.85
CA THR A 67 -1.18 2.74 21.46
C THR A 67 -0.11 3.34 20.56
N SER A 68 -0.32 4.56 20.11
CA SER A 68 0.62 5.31 19.29
C SER A 68 0.95 6.63 19.94
N LYS A 69 2.23 6.92 20.13
CA LYS A 69 2.75 8.21 20.61
C LYS A 69 3.58 8.82 19.51
N GLN A 70 3.33 10.08 19.20
CA GLN A 70 4.08 10.80 18.18
C GLN A 70 4.56 12.17 18.68
N ASP A 71 5.77 12.54 18.28
CA ASP A 71 6.28 13.91 18.36
C ASP A 71 6.69 14.33 16.94
N VAL A 72 5.82 15.12 16.30
CA VAL A 72 5.98 15.49 14.89
C VAL A 72 7.21 16.37 14.68
N GLU A 73 7.54 17.26 15.64
CA GLU A 73 8.70 18.16 15.52
C GLU A 73 10.02 17.40 15.59
N LYS A 74 10.08 16.35 16.42
CA LYS A 74 11.28 15.50 16.56
C LYS A 74 11.26 14.29 15.64
N ASN A 75 10.22 14.14 14.82
CA ASN A 75 10.02 12.96 14.00
C ASN A 75 10.18 11.66 14.79
N MET A 76 9.41 11.54 15.88
CA MET A 76 9.41 10.36 16.74
C MET A 76 8.05 9.69 16.72
N LEU A 77 8.06 8.36 16.65
CA LEU A 77 6.89 7.50 16.76
C LEU A 77 7.21 6.30 17.66
N ASP A 78 6.31 5.99 18.58
CA ASP A 78 6.28 4.75 19.34
C ASP A 78 4.86 4.17 19.21
N CYS A 79 4.73 3.11 18.42
CA CYS A 79 3.45 2.47 18.13
C CYS A 79 3.51 0.99 18.49
N ARG A 80 2.58 0.57 19.32
CA ARG A 80 2.42 -0.82 19.77
C ARG A 80 1.04 -1.33 19.35
N LEU A 81 0.99 -2.55 18.83
CA LEU A 81 -0.23 -3.28 18.51
C LEU A 81 -0.26 -4.57 19.33
N ASP A 82 -1.40 -4.80 19.99
CA ASP A 82 -1.69 -5.98 20.80
C ASP A 82 -2.90 -6.71 20.19
N TYR A 83 -2.76 -7.98 19.89
CA TYR A 83 -3.89 -8.85 19.55
C TYR A 83 -4.72 -9.14 20.81
N VAL A 84 -6.03 -9.06 20.67
CA VAL A 84 -6.97 -9.42 21.73
C VAL A 84 -7.48 -10.84 21.47
N ASP A 85 -7.10 -11.78 22.32
CA ASP A 85 -7.60 -13.15 22.22
C ASP A 85 -9.13 -13.15 22.46
N PRO A 86 -9.93 -13.60 21.48
CA PRO A 86 -11.38 -13.55 21.58
C PRO A 86 -11.96 -14.50 22.64
N GLN A 87 -11.20 -15.48 23.11
CA GLN A 87 -11.65 -16.45 24.12
C GLN A 87 -11.35 -15.99 25.54
N THR A 88 -10.19 -15.39 25.76
CA THR A 88 -9.69 -15.02 27.08
C THR A 88 -9.75 -13.53 27.35
N GLY A 89 -9.85 -12.70 26.32
CA GLY A 89 -9.71 -11.24 26.38
C GLY A 89 -8.28 -10.78 26.71
N ALA A 90 -7.30 -11.68 26.67
CA ALA A 90 -5.91 -11.34 26.95
C ALA A 90 -5.28 -10.58 25.79
N ASN A 91 -4.46 -9.57 26.10
CA ASN A 91 -3.67 -8.83 25.14
C ASN A 91 -2.32 -9.50 24.92
N GLN A 92 -1.96 -9.72 23.67
CA GLN A 92 -0.64 -10.20 23.25
C GLN A 92 -0.02 -9.20 22.29
N GLU A 93 1.17 -8.64 22.62
CA GLU A 93 1.90 -7.79 21.68
C GLU A 93 2.18 -8.56 20.38
N VAL A 94 1.73 -8.01 19.26
CA VAL A 94 1.97 -8.60 17.94
C VAL A 94 2.96 -7.77 17.13
N MET A 95 3.02 -6.47 17.36
CA MET A 95 3.92 -5.57 16.64
C MET A 95 4.32 -4.39 17.53
N ASN A 96 5.58 -3.98 17.41
CA ASN A 96 6.04 -2.70 17.92
C ASN A 96 6.83 -1.97 16.85
N ILE A 97 6.52 -0.69 16.62
CA ILE A 97 7.16 0.19 15.66
C ILE A 97 7.73 1.38 16.40
N LEU A 98 9.03 1.56 16.32
CA LEU A 98 9.73 2.74 16.83
C LEU A 98 10.31 3.48 15.63
N ALA A 99 10.10 4.80 15.55
CA ALA A 99 10.74 5.62 14.53
C ALA A 99 11.38 6.85 15.16
N GLN A 100 12.59 7.17 14.72
CA GLN A 100 13.31 8.39 15.09
C GLN A 100 14.36 8.72 14.03
N ASN A 101 14.53 10.01 13.72
CA ASN A 101 15.57 10.48 12.79
C ASN A 101 15.54 9.79 11.42
N ASN A 102 14.35 9.61 10.85
CA ASN A 102 14.12 8.96 9.56
C ASN A 102 14.54 7.47 9.51
N VAL A 103 14.58 6.81 10.64
CA VAL A 103 14.82 5.37 10.76
C VAL A 103 13.71 4.74 11.56
N MET A 104 13.15 3.66 11.04
CA MET A 104 12.11 2.84 11.67
C MET A 104 12.71 1.52 12.16
N TYR A 105 12.22 1.05 13.28
CA TYR A 105 12.53 -0.26 13.86
C TYR A 105 11.21 -1.00 14.07
N ILE A 106 11.07 -2.14 13.44
CA ILE A 106 9.85 -2.95 13.44
C ILE A 106 10.14 -4.27 14.12
N LYS A 107 9.35 -4.61 15.14
CA LYS A 107 9.37 -5.91 15.82
C LYS A 107 8.10 -6.67 15.47
N LEU A 108 8.25 -7.88 14.94
CA LEU A 108 7.16 -8.72 14.42
C LEU A 108 7.04 -10.06 15.13
N ASP A 109 7.83 -10.34 16.16
CA ASP A 109 7.90 -11.65 16.83
C ASP A 109 6.52 -12.15 17.27
N GLY A 110 5.69 -11.26 17.80
CA GLY A 110 4.35 -11.59 18.24
C GLY A 110 3.39 -11.91 17.10
N LEU A 111 3.49 -11.17 15.98
CA LEU A 111 2.70 -11.45 14.78
C LEU A 111 3.06 -12.82 14.19
N ILE A 112 4.35 -13.11 14.08
CA ILE A 112 4.84 -14.40 13.59
C ILE A 112 4.40 -15.55 14.49
N LYS A 113 4.40 -15.33 15.82
CA LYS A 113 3.87 -16.31 16.77
C LYS A 113 2.38 -16.54 16.56
N LEU A 114 1.60 -15.49 16.39
CA LEU A 114 0.16 -15.59 16.11
C LEU A 114 -0.11 -16.38 14.81
N ILE A 115 0.60 -16.06 13.72
CA ILE A 115 0.47 -16.78 12.46
C ILE A 115 0.90 -18.25 12.61
N SER A 116 1.93 -18.53 13.42
CA SER A 116 2.41 -19.90 13.62
C SER A 116 1.43 -20.83 14.37
N GLU A 117 0.37 -20.28 14.96
CA GLU A 117 -0.71 -21.09 15.54
C GLU A 117 -1.54 -21.79 14.44
N VAL A 118 -1.53 -21.24 13.22
CA VAL A 118 -2.24 -21.78 12.04
C VAL A 118 -1.26 -22.45 11.07
N SER A 119 -0.04 -21.90 10.93
CA SER A 119 1.04 -22.40 10.07
C SER A 119 2.35 -22.52 10.88
N PRO A 120 2.58 -23.66 11.56
CA PRO A 120 3.72 -23.80 12.49
C PRO A 120 5.10 -23.68 11.85
N GLU A 121 5.23 -23.97 10.55
CA GLU A 121 6.49 -23.89 9.80
C GLU A 121 7.01 -22.46 9.68
N ILE A 122 6.13 -21.45 9.67
CA ILE A 122 6.51 -20.04 9.47
C ILE A 122 7.43 -19.53 10.58
N ILE A 123 7.27 -20.04 11.82
CA ILE A 123 8.13 -19.61 12.93
C ILE A 123 9.59 -20.11 12.75
N THR A 124 9.73 -21.30 12.17
CA THR A 124 11.05 -21.86 11.88
C THR A 124 11.73 -21.05 10.80
N GLU A 125 11.03 -20.78 9.71
CA GLU A 125 11.53 -19.97 8.61
C GLU A 125 11.88 -18.54 9.05
N TYR A 126 11.02 -17.90 9.82
CA TYR A 126 11.30 -16.58 10.39
C TYR A 126 12.55 -16.56 11.25
N ARG A 127 12.75 -17.54 12.13
CA ARG A 127 13.94 -17.65 12.97
C ARG A 127 15.22 -17.87 12.17
N GLU A 128 15.15 -18.64 11.11
CA GLU A 128 16.30 -18.84 10.21
C GLU A 128 16.68 -17.55 9.49
N ILE A 129 15.68 -16.74 9.09
CA ILE A 129 15.90 -15.46 8.41
C ILE A 129 16.40 -14.40 9.38
N MET A 130 15.76 -14.26 10.53
CA MET A 130 16.09 -13.23 11.51
C MET A 130 17.34 -13.56 12.33
N GLY A 131 17.64 -14.87 12.57
CA GLY A 131 18.67 -15.29 13.51
C GLY A 131 18.31 -14.81 14.92
N ASP A 132 19.29 -14.19 15.61
CA ASP A 132 19.09 -13.61 16.95
C ASP A 132 18.47 -12.20 16.93
N ASN A 133 18.13 -11.67 15.74
CA ASN A 133 17.58 -10.33 15.63
C ASN A 133 16.08 -10.31 15.97
N GLN A 134 15.66 -9.25 16.65
CA GLN A 134 14.27 -9.02 17.05
C GLN A 134 13.64 -7.85 16.29
N TYR A 135 14.49 -6.95 15.78
CA TYR A 135 14.04 -5.75 15.08
C TYR A 135 14.58 -5.71 13.66
N ILE A 136 13.71 -5.30 12.75
CA ILE A 136 14.06 -4.93 11.38
C ILE A 136 14.24 -3.41 11.38
N ARG A 137 15.44 -2.94 11.02
CA ARG A 137 15.74 -1.53 10.84
C ARG A 137 15.54 -1.15 9.39
N LEU A 138 14.70 -0.14 9.17
CA LEU A 138 14.39 0.40 7.84
C LEU A 138 14.71 1.89 7.82
N SER A 139 15.69 2.30 7.02
CA SER A 139 15.97 3.72 6.77
C SER A 139 15.05 4.28 5.69
N LYS A 140 14.98 5.63 5.60
CA LYS A 140 14.22 6.31 4.54
C LYS A 140 14.73 5.90 3.15
N GLU A 141 16.04 5.79 2.97
CA GLU A 141 16.66 5.40 1.70
C GLU A 141 16.30 3.97 1.30
N GLU A 142 16.32 3.03 2.27
CA GLU A 142 15.91 1.64 2.05
C GLU A 142 14.42 1.55 1.69
N TYR A 143 13.57 2.30 2.38
CA TYR A 143 12.12 2.37 2.10
C TYR A 143 11.82 2.87 0.68
N VAL A 144 12.43 4.00 0.29
CA VAL A 144 12.27 4.59 -1.05
C VAL A 144 12.76 3.63 -2.13
N LYS A 145 13.90 2.95 -1.91
CA LYS A 145 14.43 1.95 -2.85
C LYS A 145 13.46 0.77 -3.02
N THR A 146 12.89 0.27 -1.94
CA THR A 146 11.95 -0.87 -1.98
C THR A 146 10.68 -0.52 -2.77
N LEU A 147 10.14 0.66 -2.55
CA LEU A 147 8.99 1.15 -3.33
C LEU A 147 9.36 1.40 -4.80
N GLY A 148 10.54 1.93 -5.08
CA GLY A 148 11.04 2.13 -6.44
C GLY A 148 11.18 0.83 -7.22
N LEU A 149 11.53 -0.27 -6.58
CA LEU A 149 11.58 -1.60 -7.21
C LEU A 149 10.18 -2.14 -7.55
N ALA A 150 9.18 -1.82 -6.74
CA ALA A 150 7.79 -2.20 -7.01
C ALA A 150 7.19 -1.47 -8.22
N THR A 151 7.82 -0.38 -8.70
CA THR A 151 7.34 0.44 -9.82
C THR A 151 7.90 0.04 -11.19
N VAL A 152 8.84 -0.89 -11.24
CA VAL A 152 9.43 -1.34 -12.51
C VAL A 152 8.40 -2.11 -13.33
N GLY A 153 7.89 -1.48 -14.39
CA GLY A 153 6.88 -2.07 -15.30
C GLY A 153 5.49 -1.44 -15.22
N THR A 154 5.30 -0.41 -14.40
CA THR A 154 4.01 0.31 -14.30
C THR A 154 3.90 1.44 -15.32
N SER A 155 2.67 1.82 -15.67
CA SER A 155 2.40 2.93 -16.57
C SER A 155 2.82 4.28 -15.95
N GLN A 156 2.94 5.34 -16.76
CA GLN A 156 3.32 6.67 -16.28
C GLN A 156 2.31 7.24 -15.25
N SER A 157 1.02 6.88 -15.35
CA SER A 157 -0.02 7.21 -14.37
C SER A 157 0.17 6.47 -13.05
N ASP A 158 0.57 5.20 -13.09
CA ASP A 158 0.85 4.40 -11.90
C ASP A 158 2.13 4.90 -11.20
N ALA A 159 3.12 5.36 -11.96
CA ALA A 159 4.33 5.98 -11.41
C ALA A 159 4.02 7.27 -10.62
N ILE A 160 3.03 8.08 -11.05
CA ILE A 160 2.58 9.26 -10.32
C ILE A 160 1.81 8.85 -9.05
N ALA A 161 0.87 7.92 -9.15
CA ALA A 161 0.12 7.41 -7.99
C ALA A 161 1.04 6.74 -6.97
N LEU A 162 2.04 5.98 -7.44
CA LEU A 162 3.04 5.36 -6.59
C LEU A 162 4.02 6.38 -6.01
N SER A 163 4.39 7.44 -6.73
CA SER A 163 5.21 8.52 -6.17
C SER A 163 4.48 9.24 -5.03
N MET A 164 3.16 9.39 -5.14
CA MET A 164 2.32 9.91 -4.05
C MET A 164 2.25 8.94 -2.86
N LEU A 165 2.20 7.62 -3.11
CA LEU A 165 2.27 6.59 -2.06
C LEU A 165 3.70 6.45 -1.48
N GLN A 166 4.74 6.60 -2.30
CA GLN A 166 6.14 6.65 -1.87
C GLN A 166 6.42 7.84 -0.94
N ASN A 167 5.69 8.92 -1.12
CA ASN A 167 5.80 10.12 -0.31
C ASN A 167 4.99 10.06 0.99
N ASN A 168 4.07 9.10 1.16
CA ASN A 168 3.47 8.75 2.45
C ASN A 168 4.51 8.02 3.31
N ASN A 169 5.48 8.78 3.78
CA ASN A 169 6.56 8.30 4.61
C ASN A 169 6.03 7.87 5.99
N PHE A 170 5.73 6.58 6.16
CA PHE A 170 5.51 6.00 7.49
C PHE A 170 6.70 6.26 8.44
N VAL A 171 7.85 6.59 7.87
CA VAL A 171 9.10 6.87 8.61
C VAL A 171 9.21 8.34 9.02
N ASP A 172 8.48 9.25 8.36
CA ASP A 172 8.50 10.69 8.68
C ASP A 172 7.07 11.21 8.89
N THR A 173 6.69 11.38 10.15
CA THR A 173 5.36 11.86 10.56
C THR A 173 5.02 13.25 10.00
N ARG A 174 6.02 14.05 9.61
CA ARG A 174 5.84 15.37 9.00
C ARG A 174 5.24 15.29 7.61
N ALA A 175 5.50 14.20 6.85
CA ALA A 175 4.92 14.02 5.52
C ALA A 175 3.39 13.94 5.59
N ASN A 176 2.85 13.19 6.57
CA ASN A 176 1.41 13.09 6.79
C ASN A 176 0.81 14.47 7.10
N ARG A 177 1.48 15.26 7.92
CA ARG A 177 1.04 16.61 8.27
C ARG A 177 1.02 17.54 7.06
N ILE A 178 2.05 17.50 6.22
CA ILE A 178 2.11 18.30 4.99
C ILE A 178 0.95 17.92 4.07
N MET A 179 0.68 16.62 3.91
CA MET A 179 -0.41 16.13 3.08
C MET A 179 -1.79 16.50 3.67
N GLN A 180 -1.98 16.40 4.97
CA GLN A 180 -3.22 16.83 5.63
C GLN A 180 -3.45 18.35 5.44
N ASN A 181 -2.40 19.18 5.59
CA ASN A 181 -2.49 20.62 5.32
C ASN A 181 -2.87 20.89 3.85
N PHE A 182 -2.34 20.11 2.91
CA PHE A 182 -2.75 20.17 1.52
C PHE A 182 -4.25 19.87 1.34
N LEU A 183 -4.74 18.81 1.93
CA LEU A 183 -6.16 18.43 1.85
C LEU A 183 -7.08 19.45 2.52
N LEU A 184 -6.67 19.97 3.69
CA LEU A 184 -7.43 21.00 4.40
C LEU A 184 -7.49 22.31 3.61
N GLY A 185 -6.39 22.71 2.95
CA GLY A 185 -6.39 23.89 2.10
C GLY A 185 -7.22 23.75 0.84
N MET A 186 -7.39 22.53 0.32
CA MET A 186 -8.32 22.26 -0.78
C MET A 186 -9.78 22.52 -0.39
N ALA A 187 -10.14 22.38 0.88
CA ALA A 187 -11.53 22.59 1.34
C ALA A 187 -12.04 24.01 1.01
N ASP A 188 -11.18 25.03 0.95
CA ASP A 188 -11.57 26.38 0.53
C ASP A 188 -12.02 26.46 -0.92
N ILE A 189 -11.49 25.61 -1.80
CA ILE A 189 -11.88 25.54 -3.21
C ILE A 189 -13.27 24.94 -3.34
N TYR A 190 -13.55 23.95 -2.50
CA TYR A 190 -14.82 23.22 -2.49
C TYR A 190 -15.87 23.83 -1.56
N LYS A 191 -15.61 24.99 -0.99
CA LYS A 191 -16.52 25.64 -0.02
C LYS A 191 -17.95 25.85 -0.52
N ASP A 192 -18.16 25.99 -1.82
CA ASP A 192 -19.48 26.15 -2.45
C ASP A 192 -20.10 24.80 -2.91
N TYR A 193 -19.37 23.71 -2.82
CA TYR A 193 -19.85 22.36 -3.08
C TYR A 193 -20.50 21.82 -1.80
N ARG A 194 -21.79 21.51 -1.85
CA ARG A 194 -22.60 21.11 -0.68
C ARG A 194 -23.09 19.67 -0.77
N PRO A 195 -22.26 18.70 -0.52
CA PRO A 195 -22.70 17.31 -0.50
C PRO A 195 -23.57 16.97 0.73
N ASN A 196 -23.51 17.80 1.80
CA ASN A 196 -24.25 17.62 3.07
C ASN A 196 -24.03 16.23 3.68
N LEU A 197 -22.79 15.79 3.71
CA LEU A 197 -22.39 14.46 4.19
C LEU A 197 -22.17 14.42 5.69
N VAL A 198 -21.97 15.58 6.32
CA VAL A 198 -21.72 15.68 7.76
C VAL A 198 -23.00 16.04 8.49
N THR A 199 -23.30 15.27 9.53
CA THR A 199 -24.39 15.56 10.46
C THR A 199 -23.82 15.81 11.85
N LYS A 200 -24.47 16.71 12.63
CA LYS A 200 -24.08 17.04 13.99
C LYS A 200 -25.14 16.60 14.99
N LYS A 201 -24.72 15.91 16.04
CA LYS A 201 -25.58 15.56 17.18
C LYS A 201 -24.85 15.85 18.51
N GLY A 202 -25.19 16.94 19.15
CA GLY A 202 -24.47 17.40 20.34
C GLY A 202 -23.05 17.86 19.97
N SER A 203 -22.03 17.26 20.57
CA SER A 203 -20.60 17.48 20.26
C SER A 203 -20.05 16.51 19.19
N SER A 204 -20.86 15.58 18.69
CA SER A 204 -20.45 14.55 17.76
C SER A 204 -20.79 14.95 16.32
N TYR A 205 -19.84 14.81 15.42
CA TYR A 205 -19.97 15.00 13.98
C TYR A 205 -19.82 13.65 13.30
N THR A 206 -20.74 13.34 12.41
CA THR A 206 -20.73 12.09 11.64
C THR A 206 -20.66 12.40 10.15
N LEU A 207 -19.59 11.97 9.51
CA LEU A 207 -19.48 11.88 8.06
C LEU A 207 -19.87 10.46 7.66
N ALA A 208 -20.96 10.31 6.96
CA ALA A 208 -21.43 9.01 6.50
C ALA A 208 -21.73 9.06 5.00
N ILE A 209 -21.25 8.04 4.29
CA ILE A 209 -21.51 7.88 2.85
C ILE A 209 -21.67 6.39 2.52
N ASN A 210 -22.69 6.06 1.76
CA ASN A 210 -22.86 4.73 1.18
C ASN A 210 -22.52 4.74 -0.32
N GLY A 211 -22.38 3.56 -0.90
CA GLY A 211 -21.98 3.45 -2.30
C GLY A 211 -22.96 4.08 -3.28
N ALA A 212 -24.27 4.04 -3.03
CA ALA A 212 -25.25 4.73 -3.86
C ALA A 212 -25.02 6.25 -3.83
N GLN A 213 -24.81 6.83 -2.66
CA GLN A 213 -24.44 8.24 -2.51
C GLN A 213 -23.09 8.56 -3.18
N MET A 214 -22.11 7.65 -3.12
CA MET A 214 -20.83 7.83 -3.83
C MET A 214 -21.06 7.98 -5.35
N VAL A 215 -21.87 7.10 -5.93
CA VAL A 215 -22.21 7.15 -7.36
C VAL A 215 -22.95 8.44 -7.73
N GLU A 216 -23.89 8.90 -6.88
CA GLU A 216 -24.61 10.16 -7.11
C GLU A 216 -23.71 11.40 -6.99
N LEU A 217 -22.80 11.41 -6.01
CA LEU A 217 -21.96 12.58 -5.70
C LEU A 217 -20.75 12.71 -6.62
N MET A 218 -20.20 11.58 -7.11
CA MET A 218 -18.99 11.57 -7.94
C MET A 218 -19.08 12.48 -9.17
N PRO A 219 -20.14 12.43 -10.00
CA PRO A 219 -20.25 13.29 -11.17
C PRO A 219 -20.38 14.77 -10.80
N GLY A 220 -21.14 15.05 -9.74
CA GLY A 220 -21.28 16.41 -9.20
C GLY A 220 -19.93 16.96 -8.73
N PHE A 221 -19.15 16.16 -8.02
CA PHE A 221 -17.79 16.51 -7.57
C PHE A 221 -16.83 16.74 -8.74
N LEU A 222 -16.84 15.84 -9.73
CA LEU A 222 -15.99 15.98 -10.92
C LEU A 222 -16.41 17.19 -11.77
N GLY A 223 -17.70 17.41 -11.95
CA GLY A 223 -18.23 18.58 -12.66
C GLY A 223 -17.85 19.88 -11.96
N TYR A 224 -18.02 19.95 -10.65
CA TYR A 224 -17.60 21.10 -9.84
C TYR A 224 -16.08 21.33 -9.91
N SER A 225 -15.29 20.26 -9.88
CA SER A 225 -13.84 20.33 -10.01
C SER A 225 -13.41 20.92 -11.36
N LEU A 226 -14.10 20.55 -12.45
CA LEU A 226 -13.86 21.13 -13.78
C LEU A 226 -14.21 22.63 -13.81
N GLU A 227 -15.24 23.07 -13.12
CA GLU A 227 -15.61 24.49 -13.03
C GLU A 227 -14.59 25.29 -12.21
N ARG A 228 -13.90 24.67 -11.29
CA ARG A 228 -12.89 25.27 -10.40
C ARG A 228 -11.46 24.92 -10.80
N LEU A 229 -11.27 24.43 -12.02
CA LEU A 229 -9.95 23.95 -12.49
C LEU A 229 -8.83 24.99 -12.32
N ASP A 230 -9.12 26.28 -12.61
CA ASP A 230 -8.15 27.35 -12.43
C ASP A 230 -7.78 27.57 -10.96
N ALA A 231 -8.73 27.47 -10.06
CA ALA A 231 -8.50 27.61 -8.62
C ALA A 231 -7.71 26.40 -8.08
N LEU A 232 -8.04 25.18 -8.54
CA LEU A 232 -7.33 23.96 -8.21
C LEU A 232 -5.86 24.02 -8.67
N GLU A 233 -5.64 24.40 -9.92
CA GLU A 233 -4.29 24.56 -10.49
C GLU A 233 -3.50 25.60 -9.71
N ALA A 234 -4.09 26.79 -9.49
CA ALA A 234 -3.43 27.85 -8.73
C ALA A 234 -3.10 27.43 -7.30
N TYR A 235 -4.00 26.69 -6.64
CA TYR A 235 -3.77 26.17 -5.29
C TYR A 235 -2.63 25.16 -5.26
N ILE A 236 -2.64 24.16 -6.15
CA ILE A 236 -1.60 23.11 -6.17
C ILE A 236 -0.22 23.74 -6.47
N VAL A 237 -0.16 24.67 -7.44
CA VAL A 237 1.07 25.38 -7.76
C VAL A 237 1.55 26.22 -6.57
N SER A 238 0.64 26.98 -5.93
CA SER A 238 0.95 27.78 -4.74
C SER A 238 1.41 26.91 -3.58
N PHE A 239 0.76 25.78 -3.34
CA PHE A 239 1.18 24.82 -2.33
C PHE A 239 2.62 24.34 -2.57
N LEU A 240 2.93 23.89 -3.79
CA LEU A 240 4.28 23.47 -4.16
C LEU A 240 5.31 24.61 -4.00
N ASP A 241 4.96 25.84 -4.37
CA ASP A 241 5.84 26.99 -4.25
C ASP A 241 6.15 27.37 -2.80
N ASN A 242 5.20 27.18 -1.90
CA ASN A 242 5.33 27.48 -0.48
C ASN A 242 6.08 26.40 0.31
N LEU A 243 6.30 25.19 -0.28
CA LEU A 243 7.10 24.16 0.38
C LEU A 243 8.57 24.62 0.51
N THR A 244 9.09 24.54 1.73
CA THR A 244 10.51 24.74 2.02
C THR A 244 11.35 23.58 1.44
N ASN A 245 12.66 23.78 1.28
CA ASN A 245 13.55 22.71 0.84
C ASN A 245 13.55 21.51 1.82
N GLU A 246 13.32 21.74 3.10
CA GLU A 246 13.18 20.69 4.10
C GLU A 246 11.89 19.90 3.86
N GLU A 247 10.76 20.56 3.67
CA GLU A 247 9.47 19.90 3.38
C GLU A 247 9.47 19.15 2.05
N LEU A 248 10.11 19.72 1.00
CA LEU A 248 10.36 18.99 -0.24
C LEU A 248 11.16 17.70 0.04
N GLY A 249 12.22 17.79 0.84
CA GLY A 249 12.99 16.62 1.25
C GLY A 249 12.19 15.61 2.07
N VAL A 250 11.28 16.07 2.92
CA VAL A 250 10.32 15.20 3.65
C VAL A 250 9.41 14.46 2.68
N LEU A 251 8.91 15.14 1.65
CA LEU A 251 8.10 14.53 0.59
C LEU A 251 8.91 13.73 -0.45
N GLY A 252 10.23 13.67 -0.32
CA GLY A 252 11.09 12.98 -1.27
C GLY A 252 11.21 13.69 -2.63
N LEU A 253 10.91 14.98 -2.68
CA LEU A 253 10.94 15.80 -3.89
C LEU A 253 12.22 16.63 -3.96
N SER A 254 12.79 16.75 -5.15
CA SER A 254 13.82 17.76 -5.45
C SER A 254 13.17 19.06 -5.96
N ALA A 255 13.92 20.15 -5.94
CA ALA A 255 13.49 21.40 -6.55
C ALA A 255 13.18 21.26 -8.05
N GLU A 256 13.97 20.45 -8.76
CA GLU A 256 13.75 20.16 -10.18
C GLU A 256 12.44 19.38 -10.41
N GLN A 257 12.17 18.37 -9.59
CA GLN A 257 10.91 17.62 -9.64
C GLN A 257 9.72 18.51 -9.33
N LYS A 258 9.83 19.43 -8.35
CA LYS A 258 8.79 20.43 -8.08
C LYS A 258 8.42 21.21 -9.34
N ASP A 259 9.40 21.72 -10.08
CA ASP A 259 9.16 22.48 -11.30
C ASP A 259 8.58 21.61 -12.43
N GLN A 260 9.01 20.34 -12.54
CA GLN A 260 8.40 19.38 -13.46
C GLN A 260 6.93 19.11 -13.14
N TYR A 261 6.58 18.93 -11.85
CA TYR A 261 5.17 18.75 -11.43
C TYR A 261 4.32 19.98 -11.74
N LYS A 262 4.83 21.19 -11.49
CA LYS A 262 4.12 22.43 -11.84
C LYS A 262 3.85 22.51 -13.35
N ALA A 263 4.83 22.20 -14.17
CA ALA A 263 4.66 22.16 -15.63
C ALA A 263 3.65 21.08 -16.07
N ALA A 264 3.67 19.91 -15.46
CA ALA A 264 2.71 18.84 -15.73
C ALA A 264 1.28 19.24 -15.35
N ILE A 265 1.08 19.88 -14.18
CA ILE A 265 -0.20 20.40 -13.72
C ILE A 265 -0.76 21.43 -14.70
N ALA A 266 0.07 22.40 -15.11
CA ALA A 266 -0.33 23.41 -16.09
C ALA A 266 -0.70 22.80 -17.44
N THR A 267 0.06 21.80 -17.89
CA THR A 267 -0.23 21.07 -19.16
C THR A 267 -1.55 20.30 -19.05
N PHE A 268 -1.75 19.58 -17.96
CA PHE A 268 -2.98 18.83 -17.72
C PHE A 268 -4.19 19.75 -17.62
N GLY A 269 -4.05 20.88 -16.88
CA GLY A 269 -5.08 21.92 -16.80
C GLY A 269 -5.45 22.49 -18.18
N ALA A 270 -4.44 22.77 -19.03
CA ALA A 270 -4.68 23.23 -20.40
C ALA A 270 -5.44 22.20 -21.26
N ILE A 271 -5.08 20.91 -21.15
CA ILE A 271 -5.78 19.82 -21.85
C ILE A 271 -7.24 19.73 -21.42
N LEU A 272 -7.50 19.79 -20.10
CA LEU A 272 -8.86 19.74 -19.57
C LEU A 272 -9.69 20.94 -20.03
N ARG A 273 -9.12 22.15 -20.07
CA ARG A 273 -9.80 23.37 -20.55
C ARG A 273 -10.21 23.25 -22.04
N LEU A 274 -9.29 22.70 -22.85
CA LEU A 274 -9.58 22.47 -24.27
C LEU A 274 -10.68 21.44 -24.52
N ASN A 275 -10.89 20.54 -23.58
CA ASN A 275 -11.83 19.42 -23.68
C ASN A 275 -13.00 19.51 -22.66
N THR A 276 -13.26 20.67 -22.07
CA THR A 276 -14.22 20.79 -20.95
C THR A 276 -15.61 20.25 -21.29
N GLU A 277 -16.16 20.57 -22.48
CA GLU A 277 -17.48 20.08 -22.90
C GLU A 277 -17.48 18.56 -23.07
N ASN A 278 -16.47 18.00 -23.74
CA ASN A 278 -16.31 16.56 -23.91
C ASN A 278 -16.11 15.85 -22.55
N SER A 279 -15.34 16.45 -21.65
CA SER A 279 -15.15 15.91 -20.29
C SER A 279 -16.47 15.91 -19.49
N ARG A 280 -17.28 16.95 -19.59
CA ARG A 280 -18.61 16.99 -18.97
C ARG A 280 -19.53 15.91 -19.55
N GLU A 281 -19.51 15.75 -20.87
CA GLU A 281 -20.30 14.70 -21.53
C GLU A 281 -19.88 13.31 -21.07
N GLN A 282 -18.57 13.05 -21.00
CA GLN A 282 -18.04 11.79 -20.46
C GLN A 282 -18.42 11.55 -18.99
N ILE A 283 -18.40 12.58 -18.14
CA ILE A 283 -18.84 12.49 -16.74
C ILE A 283 -20.33 12.11 -16.67
N ASN A 284 -21.16 12.74 -17.49
CA ASN A 284 -22.59 12.45 -17.54
C ASN A 284 -22.88 11.06 -18.12
N GLN A 285 -22.11 10.61 -19.10
CA GLN A 285 -22.17 9.25 -19.63
C GLN A 285 -21.79 8.23 -18.57
N LEU A 286 -20.66 8.45 -17.87
CA LEU A 286 -20.22 7.61 -16.76
C LEU A 286 -21.28 7.51 -15.67
N GLN A 287 -21.92 8.62 -15.29
CA GLN A 287 -23.02 8.61 -14.34
C GLN A 287 -24.20 7.76 -14.84
N THR A 288 -24.54 7.94 -16.11
CA THR A 288 -25.67 7.21 -16.72
C THR A 288 -25.35 5.71 -16.77
N GLU A 289 -24.15 5.33 -17.11
CA GLU A 289 -23.69 3.94 -17.13
C GLU A 289 -23.70 3.32 -15.73
N LEU A 290 -23.11 3.99 -14.74
CA LEU A 290 -23.08 3.53 -13.34
C LEU A 290 -24.50 3.41 -12.73
N LEU A 291 -25.41 4.33 -13.06
CA LEU A 291 -26.79 4.29 -12.55
C LEU A 291 -27.67 3.25 -13.27
N ASN A 292 -27.40 2.94 -14.52
CA ASN A 292 -28.21 2.01 -15.33
C ASN A 292 -27.67 0.57 -15.33
N ASN A 293 -26.39 0.37 -15.05
CA ASN A 293 -25.81 -0.97 -14.92
C ASN A 293 -26.07 -1.52 -13.52
N GLN A 294 -26.92 -2.53 -13.42
CA GLN A 294 -27.25 -3.14 -12.13
C GLN A 294 -26.04 -3.83 -11.46
N GLU A 295 -25.12 -4.40 -12.24
CA GLU A 295 -23.92 -5.05 -11.71
C GLU A 295 -22.98 -4.01 -11.08
N ASP A 296 -22.76 -2.89 -11.75
CA ASP A 296 -21.92 -1.79 -11.22
C ASP A 296 -22.58 -1.15 -9.99
N ARG A 297 -23.90 -0.96 -10.00
CA ARG A 297 -24.63 -0.46 -8.82
C ARG A 297 -24.47 -1.38 -7.62
N ASN A 298 -24.64 -2.68 -7.81
CA ASN A 298 -24.50 -3.66 -6.75
C ASN A 298 -23.08 -3.65 -6.13
N LEU A 299 -22.05 -3.40 -6.94
CA LEU A 299 -20.67 -3.23 -6.45
C LEU A 299 -20.56 -2.08 -5.43
N PHE A 300 -21.23 -0.96 -5.72
CA PHE A 300 -21.19 0.21 -4.85
C PHE A 300 -22.18 0.10 -3.68
N GLU A 301 -23.37 -0.49 -3.89
CA GLU A 301 -24.40 -0.59 -2.84
C GLU A 301 -23.91 -1.33 -1.58
N GLY A 302 -22.97 -2.27 -1.75
CA GLY A 302 -22.32 -2.99 -0.65
C GLY A 302 -21.28 -2.20 0.13
N VAL A 303 -20.92 -0.97 -0.31
CA VAL A 303 -19.90 -0.16 0.34
C VAL A 303 -20.54 0.87 1.27
N THR A 304 -20.11 0.92 2.52
CA THR A 304 -20.45 1.99 3.47
C THR A 304 -19.20 2.50 4.17
N PHE A 305 -19.18 3.79 4.42
CA PHE A 305 -18.14 4.48 5.14
C PHE A 305 -18.78 5.39 6.18
N GLU A 306 -18.35 5.30 7.41
CA GLU A 306 -18.75 6.18 8.49
C GLU A 306 -17.52 6.64 9.29
N TYR A 307 -17.44 7.93 9.53
CA TYR A 307 -16.40 8.54 10.36
C TYR A 307 -17.08 9.47 11.38
N VAL A 308 -16.92 9.17 12.65
CA VAL A 308 -17.51 9.94 13.74
C VAL A 308 -16.38 10.61 14.51
N LEU A 309 -16.50 11.91 14.68
CA LEU A 309 -15.55 12.73 15.41
C LEU A 309 -16.27 13.44 16.57
N ASN A 310 -15.76 13.29 17.77
CA ASN A 310 -16.32 13.91 18.96
C ASN A 310 -15.23 14.64 19.75
N GLU A 311 -15.37 15.96 19.91
CA GLU A 311 -14.48 16.75 20.74
C GLU A 311 -14.87 16.59 22.21
N LYS A 312 -13.89 16.25 23.02
CA LYS A 312 -13.95 16.27 24.48
C LYS A 312 -13.23 17.49 25.07
N SER A 313 -13.12 17.54 26.38
CA SER A 313 -12.32 18.60 27.04
C SER A 313 -10.82 18.45 26.78
N ASN A 314 -10.06 19.54 26.86
CA ASN A 314 -8.59 19.56 26.82
C ASN A 314 -7.97 19.04 25.50
N ASN A 315 -8.54 19.40 24.35
CA ASN A 315 -8.06 18.98 23.03
C ASN A 315 -7.95 17.44 22.92
N THR A 316 -8.90 16.76 23.53
CA THR A 316 -9.05 15.29 23.43
C THR A 316 -10.18 14.99 22.48
N TYR A 317 -9.98 14.06 21.57
CA TYR A 317 -10.93 13.72 20.53
C TYR A 317 -11.16 12.20 20.52
N ASP A 318 -12.44 11.80 20.47
CA ASP A 318 -12.78 10.41 20.13
C ASP A 318 -13.05 10.33 18.63
N ILE A 319 -12.52 9.30 18.02
CA ILE A 319 -12.63 9.02 16.60
C ILE A 319 -13.16 7.60 16.44
N ASN A 320 -14.29 7.44 15.73
CA ASN A 320 -14.79 6.14 15.35
C ASN A 320 -14.86 6.11 13.83
N PHE A 321 -14.31 5.06 13.27
CA PHE A 321 -14.30 4.80 11.84
C PHE A 321 -14.90 3.43 11.57
N THR A 322 -15.76 3.32 10.59
CA THR A 322 -16.29 2.04 10.10
C THR A 322 -16.32 2.06 8.58
N MET A 323 -15.76 1.06 7.97
CA MET A 323 -15.87 0.77 6.55
C MET A 323 -16.39 -0.66 6.39
N MET A 324 -17.45 -0.82 5.63
CA MET A 324 -17.99 -2.11 5.23
C MET A 324 -17.95 -2.21 3.70
N MET A 325 -17.56 -3.36 3.21
CA MET A 325 -17.62 -3.71 1.80
C MET A 325 -18.23 -5.11 1.66
N ASN A 326 -19.32 -5.21 0.89
CA ASN A 326 -19.97 -6.46 0.53
C ASN A 326 -20.08 -6.52 -0.99
N LEU A 327 -19.40 -7.45 -1.62
CA LEU A 327 -19.32 -7.62 -3.08
C LEU A 327 -20.11 -8.86 -3.54
N ASP A 328 -21.33 -9.04 -3.03
CA ASP A 328 -22.18 -10.19 -3.36
C ASP A 328 -22.59 -10.25 -4.84
N SER A 329 -22.38 -9.16 -5.58
CA SER A 329 -22.83 -8.99 -6.97
C SER A 329 -21.96 -9.69 -8.01
N LEU A 330 -20.74 -10.10 -7.66
CA LEU A 330 -19.83 -10.77 -8.59
C LEU A 330 -20.04 -12.29 -8.67
N GLY A 331 -21.12 -12.80 -8.07
CA GLY A 331 -21.42 -14.24 -7.98
C GLY A 331 -20.60 -14.97 -6.92
N GLU A 332 -19.73 -14.26 -6.23
CA GLU A 332 -18.93 -14.71 -5.12
C GLU A 332 -19.18 -13.79 -3.92
N ALA A 333 -19.72 -14.34 -2.85
CA ALA A 333 -19.99 -13.57 -1.64
C ALA A 333 -18.65 -13.19 -0.98
N PHE A 334 -18.15 -11.98 -1.24
CA PHE A 334 -16.98 -11.42 -0.57
C PHE A 334 -17.39 -10.20 0.23
N GLY A 335 -17.10 -10.20 1.53
CA GLY A 335 -17.41 -9.05 2.36
C GLY A 335 -16.46 -8.92 3.55
N PHE A 336 -16.13 -7.69 3.90
CA PHE A 336 -15.39 -7.40 5.11
C PHE A 336 -15.87 -6.10 5.77
N THR A 337 -15.62 -6.01 7.07
CA THR A 337 -15.83 -4.81 7.87
C THR A 337 -14.55 -4.46 8.59
N ILE A 338 -14.12 -3.21 8.46
CA ILE A 338 -13.04 -2.62 9.26
C ILE A 338 -13.66 -1.57 10.16
N GLY A 339 -13.48 -1.73 11.47
CA GLY A 339 -13.86 -0.74 12.47
C GLY A 339 -12.63 -0.25 13.23
N SER A 340 -12.63 1.01 13.62
CA SER A 340 -11.63 1.57 14.53
C SER A 340 -12.33 2.51 15.50
N GLU A 341 -12.01 2.37 16.78
CA GLU A 341 -12.42 3.28 17.86
C GLU A 341 -11.16 3.78 18.54
N SER A 342 -10.96 5.08 18.59
CA SER A 342 -9.78 5.64 19.22
C SER A 342 -10.05 6.94 19.98
N THR A 343 -9.12 7.26 20.88
CA THR A 343 -9.03 8.54 21.54
C THR A 343 -7.64 9.13 21.31
N ILE A 344 -7.59 10.32 20.74
CA ILE A 344 -6.35 11.09 20.56
C ILE A 344 -6.31 12.26 21.54
N ARG A 345 -5.16 12.50 22.16
CA ARG A 345 -4.95 13.58 23.15
C ARG A 345 -3.53 14.12 23.12
N PRO A 346 -3.33 15.38 23.47
CA PRO A 346 -1.99 15.92 23.72
C PRO A 346 -1.36 15.25 24.94
N ILE A 347 -0.05 15.00 24.87
CA ILE A 347 0.74 14.46 25.97
C ILE A 347 2.01 15.31 26.19
N PRO A 348 2.67 15.24 27.36
CA PRO A 348 4.00 15.81 27.55
C PRO A 348 5.03 15.19 26.61
N ALA A 349 6.14 15.89 26.40
CA ALA A 349 7.29 15.37 25.66
C ALA A 349 7.74 14.03 26.23
N PHE A 350 8.03 13.06 25.37
CA PHE A 350 8.47 11.72 25.70
C PHE A 350 9.78 11.38 25.02
N ASN A 351 10.40 10.29 25.43
CA ASN A 351 11.58 9.74 24.79
C ASN A 351 11.30 8.30 24.40
N ILE A 352 11.91 7.86 23.31
CA ILE A 352 11.91 6.47 22.88
C ILE A 352 13.30 5.86 23.07
N THR A 353 13.35 4.58 23.38
CA THR A 353 14.60 3.84 23.48
C THR A 353 14.79 3.05 22.20
N ILE A 354 15.71 3.50 21.35
CA ILE A 354 16.03 2.83 20.09
C ILE A 354 16.86 1.58 20.37
N PRO A 355 16.51 0.43 19.78
CA PRO A 355 17.29 -0.79 19.92
C PRO A 355 18.67 -0.64 19.29
N THR A 356 19.73 -1.00 20.04
CA THR A 356 21.13 -0.95 19.58
C THR A 356 21.74 -2.33 19.38
N ALA A 357 21.03 -3.39 19.77
CA ALA A 357 21.44 -4.79 19.60
C ALA A 357 20.25 -5.61 19.06
N ASN A 358 20.53 -6.76 18.49
CA ASN A 358 19.53 -7.67 17.90
C ASN A 358 18.69 -6.98 16.80
N VAL A 359 19.36 -6.25 15.92
CA VAL A 359 18.78 -5.47 14.84
C VAL A 359 19.38 -5.91 13.51
N ILE A 360 18.52 -6.28 12.57
CA ILE A 360 18.90 -6.55 11.18
C ILE A 360 18.49 -5.37 10.32
N SER A 361 19.33 -4.90 9.39
CA SER A 361 18.92 -3.90 8.41
C SER A 361 17.96 -4.51 7.39
N PHE A 362 17.09 -3.69 6.81
CA PHE A 362 16.20 -4.15 5.73
C PHE A 362 17.01 -4.68 4.54
N THR A 363 18.09 -4.02 4.19
CA THR A 363 19.01 -4.49 3.12
C THR A 363 19.60 -5.87 3.42
N GLU A 364 20.00 -6.14 4.66
CA GLU A 364 20.48 -7.46 5.05
C GLU A 364 19.37 -8.51 5.06
N LEU A 365 18.18 -8.14 5.52
CA LEU A 365 16.99 -8.99 5.46
C LEU A 365 16.67 -9.35 4.00
N GLU A 366 16.62 -8.35 3.11
CA GLU A 366 16.43 -8.54 1.68
C GLU A 366 17.47 -9.51 1.09
N GLN A 367 18.75 -9.37 1.47
CA GLN A 367 19.81 -10.29 1.03
C GLN A 367 19.56 -11.73 1.50
N ARG A 368 19.11 -11.92 2.74
CA ARG A 368 18.79 -13.26 3.27
C ARG A 368 17.58 -13.89 2.59
N LEU A 369 16.61 -13.07 2.14
CA LEU A 369 15.44 -13.50 1.39
C LEU A 369 15.72 -13.68 -0.11
N THR A 370 16.82 -13.09 -0.63
CA THR A 370 17.12 -13.11 -2.05
C THR A 370 17.80 -14.40 -2.45
N LYS A 371 17.20 -15.11 -3.42
CA LYS A 371 17.86 -16.19 -4.14
C LYS A 371 18.46 -15.65 -5.43
N THR A 372 19.64 -16.10 -5.79
CA THR A 372 20.33 -15.70 -7.02
C THR A 372 20.87 -16.90 -7.78
N MET A 373 20.92 -16.80 -9.10
CA MET A 373 21.59 -17.75 -9.97
C MET A 373 22.42 -17.01 -11.00
N GLU A 374 23.71 -17.30 -11.07
CA GLU A 374 24.61 -16.80 -12.09
C GLU A 374 24.93 -17.92 -13.08
N ILE A 375 24.63 -17.72 -14.36
CA ILE A 375 24.76 -18.73 -15.41
C ILE A 375 25.82 -18.28 -16.40
N ALA A 376 26.96 -18.96 -16.43
CA ALA A 376 27.97 -18.81 -17.47
C ALA A 376 27.53 -19.60 -18.70
N VAL A 377 27.00 -18.90 -19.71
CA VAL A 377 26.32 -19.51 -20.86
C VAL A 377 27.26 -20.41 -21.67
N ASP A 378 28.50 -19.99 -21.90
CA ASP A 378 29.48 -20.76 -22.65
C ASP A 378 29.99 -21.99 -21.90
N GLN A 379 30.03 -21.93 -20.58
CA GLN A 379 30.46 -23.03 -19.71
C GLN A 379 29.31 -23.98 -19.38
N LYS A 380 28.09 -23.62 -19.71
CA LYS A 380 26.86 -24.37 -19.34
C LYS A 380 26.78 -24.69 -17.86
N THR A 381 27.21 -23.77 -17.03
CA THR A 381 27.22 -23.91 -15.57
C THR A 381 26.45 -22.75 -14.94
N GLY A 382 25.68 -23.07 -13.89
CA GLY A 382 24.98 -22.11 -13.05
C GLY A 382 25.45 -22.22 -11.60
N ILE A 383 25.63 -21.10 -10.94
CA ILE A 383 25.91 -21.02 -9.51
C ILE A 383 24.67 -20.43 -8.86
N TYR A 384 23.96 -21.27 -8.14
CA TYR A 384 22.81 -20.89 -7.33
C TYR A 384 23.28 -20.49 -5.92
N ARG A 385 22.74 -19.38 -5.41
CA ARG A 385 23.04 -18.90 -4.05
C ARG A 385 21.73 -18.53 -3.36
N ASP A 386 21.60 -18.99 -2.14
CA ASP A 386 20.57 -18.61 -1.19
C ASP A 386 21.15 -18.49 0.22
N ARG A 387 20.29 -18.30 1.23
CA ARG A 387 20.71 -18.24 2.65
C ARG A 387 21.44 -19.51 3.14
N ASN A 388 21.24 -20.66 2.48
CA ASN A 388 21.85 -21.95 2.87
C ASN A 388 23.23 -22.16 2.23
N GLY A 389 23.65 -21.25 1.35
CA GLY A 389 24.97 -21.28 0.72
C GLY A 389 24.96 -21.27 -0.80
N GLU A 390 25.97 -21.87 -1.37
CA GLU A 390 26.22 -21.88 -2.82
C GLU A 390 26.18 -23.31 -3.35
N LYS A 391 25.48 -23.50 -4.47
CA LYS A 391 25.41 -24.77 -5.18
C LYS A 391 25.69 -24.56 -6.66
N GLN A 392 26.61 -25.33 -7.20
CA GLN A 392 26.89 -25.32 -8.63
C GLN A 392 26.07 -26.41 -9.34
N GLU A 393 25.46 -26.04 -10.47
CA GLU A 393 24.65 -26.92 -11.31
C GLU A 393 25.04 -26.79 -12.78
N GLN A 394 24.83 -27.87 -13.55
CA GLN A 394 24.93 -27.86 -14.99
C GLN A 394 23.64 -27.26 -15.58
N ILE A 395 23.75 -26.15 -16.31
CA ILE A 395 22.60 -25.46 -16.95
C ILE A 395 22.85 -25.40 -18.45
N GLU A 396 22.02 -26.09 -19.20
CA GLU A 396 22.13 -26.12 -20.65
C GLU A 396 21.48 -24.85 -21.25
N ALA A 397 22.20 -23.72 -21.16
CA ALA A 397 21.79 -22.49 -21.83
C ALA A 397 22.01 -22.60 -23.36
N LEU A 398 21.09 -22.07 -24.14
CA LEU A 398 21.15 -22.06 -25.61
C LEU A 398 21.13 -20.62 -26.14
N ILE A 399 21.86 -20.41 -27.23
CA ILE A 399 21.78 -19.15 -27.98
C ILE A 399 21.14 -19.47 -29.35
N ILE A 400 19.98 -18.87 -29.59
CA ILE A 400 19.21 -19.03 -30.81
C ILE A 400 18.87 -17.63 -31.34
N ASP A 401 19.24 -17.32 -32.58
CA ASP A 401 18.99 -16.02 -33.21
C ASP A 401 19.40 -14.82 -32.33
N ASN A 402 20.57 -14.89 -31.73
CA ASN A 402 21.11 -13.89 -30.78
C ASN A 402 20.33 -13.72 -29.43
N TYR A 403 19.38 -14.59 -29.14
CA TYR A 403 18.70 -14.61 -27.85
C TYR A 403 19.21 -15.76 -26.99
N THR A 404 19.37 -15.52 -25.71
CA THR A 404 19.71 -16.57 -24.74
C THR A 404 18.43 -17.20 -24.21
N TYR A 405 18.38 -18.54 -24.23
CA TYR A 405 17.30 -19.35 -23.76
C TYR A 405 17.77 -20.24 -22.63
N LEU A 406 16.95 -20.40 -21.59
CA LEU A 406 17.21 -21.23 -20.44
C LEU A 406 16.12 -22.29 -20.26
N PRO A 407 16.47 -23.49 -19.72
CA PRO A 407 15.51 -24.54 -19.47
C PRO A 407 14.56 -24.14 -18.32
N LEU A 408 13.29 -23.89 -18.65
CA LEU A 408 12.29 -23.35 -17.72
C LEU A 408 12.21 -24.11 -16.41
N ARG A 409 11.98 -25.45 -16.49
CA ARG A 409 11.78 -26.26 -15.29
C ARG A 409 12.99 -26.24 -14.37
N GLN A 410 14.19 -26.31 -14.93
CA GLN A 410 15.41 -26.32 -14.12
C GLN A 410 15.60 -25.00 -13.36
N ILE A 411 15.40 -23.87 -14.06
CA ILE A 411 15.50 -22.56 -13.42
C ILE A 411 14.39 -22.39 -12.38
N ALA A 412 13.14 -22.60 -12.76
CA ALA A 412 12.00 -22.40 -11.87
C ALA A 412 12.09 -23.30 -10.61
N THR A 413 12.46 -24.58 -10.75
CA THR A 413 12.65 -25.50 -9.60
C THR A 413 13.74 -25.02 -8.65
N ALA A 414 14.85 -24.47 -9.17
CA ALA A 414 15.91 -23.91 -8.31
C ALA A 414 15.39 -22.73 -7.46
N PHE A 415 14.39 -22.03 -7.93
CA PHE A 415 13.72 -20.96 -7.22
C PHE A 415 12.41 -21.39 -6.54
N ASN A 416 12.21 -22.70 -6.30
CA ASN A 416 11.04 -23.29 -5.64
C ASN A 416 9.70 -23.01 -6.36
N GLU A 417 9.71 -22.84 -7.68
CA GLU A 417 8.51 -22.66 -8.49
C GLU A 417 8.06 -24.00 -9.08
N MET A 418 6.76 -24.24 -9.10
CA MET A 418 6.18 -25.44 -9.70
C MET A 418 5.89 -25.20 -11.20
N VAL A 419 6.49 -26.04 -12.05
CA VAL A 419 6.29 -25.98 -13.50
C VAL A 419 5.43 -27.17 -13.95
N GLU A 420 4.30 -26.87 -14.55
CA GLU A 420 3.36 -27.82 -15.08
C GLU A 420 3.28 -27.75 -16.61
N TRP A 421 2.65 -28.75 -17.23
CA TRP A 421 2.49 -28.85 -18.67
C TRP A 421 1.03 -28.97 -19.06
N ASP A 422 0.55 -28.05 -19.86
CA ASP A 422 -0.77 -28.11 -20.47
C ASP A 422 -0.69 -28.87 -21.80
N ALA A 423 -1.15 -30.10 -21.79
CA ALA A 423 -1.14 -30.96 -22.99
C ALA A 423 -2.10 -30.47 -24.07
N THR A 424 -3.19 -29.79 -23.70
CA THR A 424 -4.20 -29.26 -24.62
C THR A 424 -3.65 -28.08 -25.41
N GLN A 425 -2.95 -27.19 -24.74
CA GLN A 425 -2.35 -26.00 -25.35
C GLN A 425 -0.90 -26.22 -25.79
N SER A 426 -0.31 -27.40 -25.49
CA SER A 426 1.09 -27.73 -25.75
C SER A 426 2.06 -26.66 -25.23
N ARG A 427 1.84 -26.18 -24.00
CA ARG A 427 2.69 -25.15 -23.37
C ARG A 427 2.94 -25.43 -21.90
N ALA A 428 4.07 -24.94 -21.42
CA ALA A 428 4.39 -24.96 -20.00
C ALA A 428 3.79 -23.72 -19.30
N TYR A 429 3.43 -23.89 -18.05
CA TYR A 429 3.04 -22.80 -17.18
C TYR A 429 3.67 -22.97 -15.79
N VAL A 430 3.80 -21.88 -15.07
CA VAL A 430 4.19 -21.87 -13.66
C VAL A 430 2.92 -21.67 -12.84
N ASN A 431 2.72 -22.57 -11.88
CA ASN A 431 1.64 -22.46 -10.92
C ASN A 431 2.20 -21.84 -9.64
N ARG A 432 1.70 -20.65 -9.29
CA ARG A 432 2.08 -19.93 -8.08
C ARG A 432 0.83 -19.66 -7.26
N SER A 433 0.67 -20.42 -6.18
CA SER A 433 -0.48 -20.28 -5.29
C SER A 433 -1.83 -20.26 -6.05
N GLY A 434 -2.00 -21.20 -7.02
CA GLY A 434 -3.19 -21.28 -7.85
C GLY A 434 -3.25 -20.30 -9.04
N LEU A 435 -2.39 -19.28 -9.08
CA LEU A 435 -2.29 -18.41 -10.24
C LEU A 435 -1.47 -19.08 -11.35
N ARG A 436 -2.11 -19.34 -12.48
CA ARG A 436 -1.46 -19.88 -13.66
C ARG A 436 -0.76 -18.78 -14.45
N ILE A 437 0.56 -18.91 -14.67
CA ILE A 437 1.36 -18.01 -15.49
C ILE A 437 1.87 -18.78 -16.70
N ASP A 438 1.28 -18.54 -17.86
CA ASP A 438 1.66 -19.21 -19.10
C ASP A 438 3.02 -18.74 -19.61
N MET A 439 3.90 -19.71 -19.93
CA MET A 439 5.25 -19.43 -20.40
C MET A 439 5.41 -19.84 -21.88
N THR A 440 5.64 -18.85 -22.71
CA THR A 440 5.89 -19.09 -24.15
C THR A 440 7.35 -19.48 -24.36
N GLY A 441 7.60 -20.66 -24.90
CA GLY A 441 8.95 -21.16 -25.11
C GLY A 441 9.09 -22.05 -26.33
N THR A 442 10.31 -22.48 -26.60
CA THR A 442 10.66 -23.44 -27.65
C THR A 442 10.95 -24.78 -27.02
N ILE A 443 10.38 -25.85 -27.60
CA ILE A 443 10.64 -27.23 -27.13
C ILE A 443 11.83 -27.77 -27.89
N ILE A 444 12.88 -28.15 -27.16
CA ILE A 444 14.09 -28.77 -27.71
C ILE A 444 14.41 -30.00 -26.84
N ASN A 445 14.53 -31.17 -27.46
CA ASN A 445 14.83 -32.42 -26.76
C ASN A 445 13.90 -32.67 -25.56
N ASN A 446 12.59 -32.49 -25.73
CA ASN A 446 11.56 -32.63 -24.67
C ASN A 446 11.71 -31.67 -23.49
N ARG A 447 12.44 -30.58 -23.63
CA ARG A 447 12.58 -29.54 -22.61
C ARG A 447 12.06 -28.22 -23.14
N THR A 448 11.33 -27.49 -22.33
CA THR A 448 10.88 -26.13 -22.66
C THR A 448 11.98 -25.15 -22.32
N TYR A 449 12.43 -24.41 -23.33
CA TYR A 449 13.40 -23.31 -23.20
C TYR A 449 12.68 -22.00 -23.43
N ILE A 450 12.91 -21.03 -22.56
CA ILE A 450 12.33 -19.70 -22.66
C ILE A 450 13.42 -18.63 -22.72
N LYS A 451 13.11 -17.50 -23.35
CA LYS A 451 14.04 -16.37 -23.40
C LYS A 451 14.29 -15.85 -21.99
N ILE A 452 15.52 -15.46 -21.68
CA ILE A 452 15.88 -14.99 -20.32
C ILE A 452 14.99 -13.85 -19.86
N ARG A 453 14.57 -12.93 -20.73
CA ARG A 453 13.67 -11.83 -20.38
C ARG A 453 12.24 -12.26 -20.05
N ASP A 454 11.80 -13.41 -20.54
CA ASP A 454 10.45 -13.89 -20.22
C ASP A 454 10.33 -14.37 -18.76
N PHE A 455 11.43 -14.62 -18.07
CA PHE A 455 11.42 -14.89 -16.62
C PHE A 455 11.01 -13.65 -15.80
N GLU A 456 11.10 -12.44 -16.38
CA GLU A 456 10.60 -11.22 -15.72
C GLU A 456 9.08 -11.28 -15.46
N LYS A 457 8.32 -12.05 -16.26
CA LYS A 457 6.89 -12.34 -16.02
C LYS A 457 6.64 -13.09 -14.70
N LEU A 458 7.65 -13.81 -14.24
CA LEU A 458 7.65 -14.51 -12.95
C LEU A 458 8.22 -13.65 -11.82
N GLY A 459 8.40 -12.34 -12.02
CA GLY A 459 8.96 -11.43 -11.04
C GLY A 459 10.46 -11.61 -10.79
N TYR A 460 11.19 -12.28 -11.72
CA TYR A 460 12.64 -12.37 -11.62
C TYR A 460 13.30 -11.11 -12.16
N GLN A 461 14.33 -10.66 -11.47
CA GLN A 461 15.21 -9.63 -11.99
C GLN A 461 16.30 -10.28 -12.85
N ILE A 462 16.45 -9.82 -14.10
CA ILE A 462 17.38 -10.39 -15.06
C ILE A 462 18.42 -9.36 -15.45
N SER A 463 19.69 -9.71 -15.31
CA SER A 463 20.79 -8.94 -15.87
C SER A 463 21.68 -9.81 -16.78
N TRP A 464 22.20 -9.18 -17.85
CA TRP A 464 23.11 -9.80 -18.81
C TRP A 464 24.44 -9.07 -18.84
N ASN A 465 25.52 -9.79 -18.60
CA ASN A 465 26.88 -9.29 -18.78
C ASN A 465 27.43 -9.80 -20.12
N ALA A 466 27.55 -8.90 -21.10
CA ALA A 466 28.02 -9.25 -22.45
C ALA A 466 29.51 -9.62 -22.48
N ALA A 467 30.36 -9.04 -21.62
CA ALA A 467 31.77 -9.30 -21.58
C ALA A 467 32.10 -10.72 -21.10
N THR A 468 31.37 -11.20 -20.11
CA THR A 468 31.55 -12.54 -19.50
C THR A 468 30.54 -13.55 -20.04
N ARG A 469 29.56 -13.11 -20.85
CA ARG A 469 28.42 -13.90 -21.32
C ARG A 469 27.70 -14.63 -20.17
N THR A 470 27.44 -13.86 -19.11
CA THR A 470 26.83 -14.37 -17.89
C THR A 470 25.44 -13.76 -17.72
N VAL A 471 24.44 -14.63 -17.45
CA VAL A 471 23.10 -14.24 -17.00
C VAL A 471 23.08 -14.26 -15.49
N LYS A 472 22.61 -13.20 -14.85
CA LYS A 472 22.28 -13.22 -13.44
C LYS A 472 20.75 -13.12 -13.30
N ILE A 473 20.20 -14.07 -12.58
CA ILE A 473 18.77 -14.15 -12.22
C ILE A 473 18.70 -13.96 -10.71
N SER A 474 17.79 -13.11 -10.24
CA SER A 474 17.54 -12.95 -8.80
C SER A 474 16.05 -12.83 -8.53
N LYS A 475 15.62 -13.29 -7.35
CA LYS A 475 14.25 -13.18 -6.86
C LYS A 475 14.27 -13.08 -5.34
N ILE A 476 13.43 -12.21 -4.78
CA ILE A 476 13.16 -12.09 -3.35
C ILE A 476 11.96 -12.99 -3.03
N PHE A 477 12.05 -13.75 -1.95
CA PHE A 477 11.01 -14.70 -1.49
C PHE A 477 10.48 -14.29 -0.12
#